data_afcb4709342795092e97faba529e6d6e
#
_entry.id   afcb4709342795092e97faba529e6d6e
#
_cell.length_a   1.000
_cell.length_b   1.000
_cell.length_c   1.000
_cell.angle_alpha   90.00
_cell.angle_beta   90.00
_cell.angle_gamma   90.00
#
_symmetry.space_group_name_H-M   'P 1'
#
loop_
_entity.id
_entity.type
_entity.pdbx_description
1 polymer ?
#
loop_
_entity_poly.entity_id
_entity_poly.type
_entity_poly.pdbx_seq_one_letter_code
_entity_poly.pdbx_strand_id
1 'polypeptide(L)'
;MITAERMAAVDANAAALGIPRKQLMESSGNAIGRAVRAEVDPGSRVVLVCGRGNNGGDAFVAARFLREYAVETVLLGKPETISTSIARDNWAALQAATLQTTTLTDTSQLDDIELETADCIVDAMLGTGVTGALREPEATLAGAINATDTPVVSVDVPSGIDADTGEADGIAVDADCVVTFHDTKPGLASLDIPITVADIGIPAAAERFVGPGDLRGFDREPSSHKGDHGELLVVGGGPYTGAPALAGQAALRAGGDLVHIACPASVAETIQGYSENVIVHPLEGERLTPDSLEAVVELADEVDVVVCGPGLGSHDETLAAVASFFNSYEGRAVVDADALAVVPDLETDATLVCTPHQGELVSMGGQTHDDCQQRAEIVADYAAEISQTLLVKGAYDVITDGEATQINRTGNPGMTVGGTGDVLAGVVGSLLATREPREAAAVGAYITGRAGDLAFEEVAESLVATDLIGWLPEAITTNE
;
A
#
# COMPACT_ATOMS: atom_id res chain seq x y z
N MET A 1 -12.47 -2.14 8.29
CA MET A 1 -11.70 -3.41 8.15
C MET A 1 -10.39 -3.11 7.44
N ILE A 2 -9.32 -3.77 7.89
CA ILE A 2 -7.98 -3.54 7.35
C ILE A 2 -7.36 -4.86 6.90
N THR A 3 -6.87 -4.93 5.64
CA THR A 3 -6.17 -6.11 5.11
C THR A 3 -4.81 -6.29 5.77
N ALA A 4 -4.25 -7.50 5.70
CA ALA A 4 -2.92 -7.81 6.22
C ALA A 4 -1.84 -6.89 5.62
N GLU A 5 -1.90 -6.65 4.32
CA GLU A 5 -0.97 -5.77 3.60
C GLU A 5 -1.09 -4.32 4.07
N ARG A 6 -2.32 -3.78 4.16
CA ARG A 6 -2.55 -2.41 4.62
C ARG A 6 -2.11 -2.22 6.07
N MET A 7 -2.36 -3.20 6.94
CA MET A 7 -1.92 -3.15 8.34
C MET A 7 -0.40 -3.03 8.46
N ALA A 8 0.33 -3.80 7.67
CA ALA A 8 1.79 -3.74 7.68
C ALA A 8 2.33 -2.40 7.11
N ALA A 9 1.60 -1.74 6.18
CA ALA A 9 1.92 -0.38 5.73
C ALA A 9 1.68 0.64 6.86
N VAL A 10 0.55 0.54 7.54
CA VAL A 10 0.18 1.41 8.66
C VAL A 10 1.18 1.29 9.82
N ASP A 11 1.64 0.08 10.14
CA ASP A 11 2.70 -0.14 11.14
C ASP A 11 4.01 0.57 10.79
N ALA A 12 4.41 0.51 9.52
CA ALA A 12 5.62 1.19 9.04
C ALA A 12 5.44 2.71 9.04
N ASN A 13 4.25 3.20 8.65
CA ASN A 13 3.92 4.62 8.71
C ASN A 13 3.88 5.14 10.16
N ALA A 14 3.35 4.36 11.10
CA ALA A 14 3.39 4.68 12.52
C ALA A 14 4.84 4.79 13.04
N ALA A 15 5.72 3.87 12.62
CA ALA A 15 7.13 3.93 12.96
C ALA A 15 7.80 5.20 12.42
N ALA A 16 7.50 5.60 11.18
CA ALA A 16 7.99 6.83 10.57
C ALA A 16 7.46 8.10 11.28
N LEU A 17 6.28 8.02 11.90
CA LEU A 17 5.73 9.08 12.75
C LEU A 17 6.36 9.13 14.16
N GLY A 18 7.33 8.24 14.46
CA GLY A 18 8.03 8.20 15.74
C GLY A 18 7.41 7.28 16.77
N ILE A 19 6.51 6.37 16.38
CA ILE A 19 5.90 5.36 17.25
C ILE A 19 6.51 4.00 16.89
N PRO A 20 7.58 3.58 17.59
CA PRO A 20 8.30 2.36 17.23
C PRO A 20 7.41 1.13 17.47
N ARG A 21 7.55 0.12 16.60
CA ARG A 21 6.82 -1.16 16.67
C ARG A 21 6.88 -1.82 18.06
N LYS A 22 7.96 -1.57 18.82
CA LYS A 22 8.08 -2.07 20.21
C LYS A 22 6.98 -1.52 21.13
N GLN A 23 6.57 -0.25 20.96
CA GLN A 23 5.45 0.33 21.74
C GLN A 23 4.12 -0.29 21.33
N LEU A 24 3.91 -0.54 20.05
CA LEU A 24 2.71 -1.21 19.55
C LEU A 24 2.62 -2.62 20.13
N MET A 25 3.69 -3.41 20.10
CA MET A 25 3.76 -4.75 20.68
C MET A 25 3.50 -4.74 22.20
N GLU A 26 3.96 -3.74 22.97
CA GLU A 26 3.63 -3.59 24.39
C GLU A 26 2.12 -3.37 24.59
N SER A 27 1.48 -2.58 23.75
CA SER A 27 0.05 -2.33 23.78
C SER A 27 -0.75 -3.59 23.41
N SER A 28 -0.33 -4.31 22.37
CA SER A 28 -0.91 -5.58 21.93
C SER A 28 -0.86 -6.63 23.04
N GLY A 29 0.30 -6.82 23.65
CA GLY A 29 0.46 -7.79 24.76
C GLY A 29 -0.38 -7.43 25.99
N ASN A 30 -0.54 -6.14 26.30
CA ASN A 30 -1.46 -5.71 27.35
C ASN A 30 -2.93 -6.02 27.00
N ALA A 31 -3.31 -5.86 25.73
CA ALA A 31 -4.66 -6.18 25.26
C ALA A 31 -4.95 -7.68 25.37
N ILE A 32 -4.00 -8.54 24.97
CA ILE A 32 -4.08 -10.00 25.17
C ILE A 32 -4.26 -10.33 26.67
N GLY A 33 -3.44 -9.73 27.52
CA GLY A 33 -3.57 -9.92 28.97
C GLY A 33 -4.93 -9.50 29.54
N ARG A 34 -5.57 -8.48 28.95
CA ARG A 34 -6.96 -8.08 29.33
C ARG A 34 -7.99 -9.10 28.86
N ALA A 35 -7.82 -9.67 27.66
CA ALA A 35 -8.72 -10.70 27.16
C ALA A 35 -8.67 -11.96 28.03
N VAL A 36 -7.47 -12.45 28.35
CA VAL A 36 -7.32 -13.59 29.28
C VAL A 36 -8.00 -13.33 30.62
N ARG A 37 -7.89 -12.12 31.18
CA ARG A 37 -8.57 -11.75 32.44
C ARG A 37 -10.08 -11.71 32.32
N ALA A 38 -10.64 -11.58 31.15
CA ALA A 38 -12.08 -11.64 30.94
C ALA A 38 -12.59 -13.09 30.90
N GLU A 39 -11.73 -14.03 30.52
CA GLU A 39 -12.09 -15.46 30.39
C GLU A 39 -11.89 -16.25 31.69
N VAL A 40 -10.83 -15.96 32.47
CA VAL A 40 -10.45 -16.77 33.64
C VAL A 40 -10.05 -15.94 34.83
N ASP A 41 -10.31 -16.49 36.04
CA ASP A 41 -9.99 -15.85 37.33
C ASP A 41 -8.49 -15.87 37.66
N PRO A 42 -7.99 -14.91 38.47
CA PRO A 42 -6.64 -14.95 39.00
C PRO A 42 -6.29 -16.27 39.69
N GLY A 43 -5.09 -16.78 39.42
CA GLY A 43 -4.62 -18.08 39.90
C GLY A 43 -4.77 -19.22 38.88
N SER A 44 -5.58 -19.01 37.83
CA SER A 44 -5.74 -19.98 36.73
C SER A 44 -4.45 -20.26 36.00
N ARG A 45 -4.34 -21.48 35.44
CA ARG A 45 -3.24 -21.87 34.57
C ARG A 45 -3.51 -21.41 33.13
N VAL A 46 -2.63 -20.57 32.59
CA VAL A 46 -2.70 -20.04 31.23
C VAL A 46 -1.53 -20.54 30.40
N VAL A 47 -1.80 -21.19 29.29
CA VAL A 47 -0.78 -21.65 28.34
C VAL A 47 -0.78 -20.73 27.10
N LEU A 48 0.32 -20.02 26.87
CA LEU A 48 0.55 -19.18 25.69
C LEU A 48 1.31 -19.98 24.64
N VAL A 49 0.66 -20.30 23.53
CA VAL A 49 1.24 -21.04 22.42
C VAL A 49 1.72 -20.05 21.37
N CYS A 50 3.03 -19.91 21.22
CA CYS A 50 3.64 -18.79 20.53
C CYS A 50 4.46 -19.23 19.31
N GLY A 51 4.21 -18.61 18.18
CA GLY A 51 5.06 -18.70 17.01
C GLY A 51 6.34 -17.87 17.12
N ARG A 52 7.11 -17.85 16.03
CA ARG A 52 8.42 -17.19 15.95
C ARG A 52 8.36 -15.76 15.41
N GLY A 53 7.18 -15.28 15.03
CA GLY A 53 6.93 -13.95 14.49
C GLY A 53 6.52 -12.91 15.54
N ASN A 54 5.96 -11.80 15.08
CA ASN A 54 5.44 -10.73 15.92
C ASN A 54 4.25 -11.19 16.76
N ASN A 55 3.36 -12.04 16.22
CA ASN A 55 2.21 -12.57 16.95
C ASN A 55 2.62 -13.31 18.23
N GLY A 56 3.64 -14.20 18.13
CA GLY A 56 4.29 -14.79 19.31
C GLY A 56 4.95 -13.75 20.21
N GLY A 57 5.53 -12.71 19.61
CA GLY A 57 6.11 -11.57 20.33
C GLY A 57 5.11 -10.82 21.20
N ASP A 58 3.89 -10.61 20.71
CA ASP A 58 2.78 -10.00 21.44
C ASP A 58 2.38 -10.86 22.64
N ALA A 59 2.36 -12.19 22.49
CA ALA A 59 2.10 -13.12 23.59
C ALA A 59 3.26 -13.17 24.58
N PHE A 60 4.53 -13.04 24.17
CA PHE A 60 5.65 -12.90 25.13
C PHE A 60 5.48 -11.66 26.00
N VAL A 61 5.00 -10.56 25.43
CA VAL A 61 4.65 -9.37 26.23
C VAL A 61 3.49 -9.66 27.14
N ALA A 62 2.43 -10.34 26.68
CA ALA A 62 1.25 -10.68 27.48
C ALA A 62 1.61 -11.48 28.74
N ALA A 63 2.55 -12.41 28.66
CA ALA A 63 3.04 -13.21 29.81
C ALA A 63 3.48 -12.31 30.99
N ARG A 64 4.08 -11.14 30.72
CA ARG A 64 4.52 -10.20 31.76
C ARG A 64 3.35 -9.47 32.44
N PHE A 65 2.23 -9.33 31.74
CA PHE A 65 1.03 -8.71 32.28
C PHE A 65 0.14 -9.69 33.07
N LEU A 66 0.37 -11.00 32.96
CA LEU A 66 -0.42 -12.06 33.62
C LEU A 66 0.21 -12.58 34.93
N ARG A 67 0.87 -11.72 35.68
CA ARG A 67 1.62 -12.07 36.91
C ARG A 67 0.79 -12.72 38.01
N GLU A 68 -0.54 -12.59 37.97
CA GLU A 68 -1.47 -13.19 38.94
C GLU A 68 -1.96 -14.58 38.50
N TYR A 69 -1.43 -15.10 37.41
CA TYR A 69 -1.77 -16.38 36.78
C TYR A 69 -0.57 -17.34 36.79
N ALA A 70 -0.83 -18.64 36.74
CA ALA A 70 0.19 -19.64 36.48
C ALA A 70 0.46 -19.74 34.97
N VAL A 71 1.34 -18.87 34.46
CA VAL A 71 1.59 -18.73 33.01
C VAL A 71 2.71 -19.65 32.57
N GLU A 72 2.45 -20.44 31.53
CA GLU A 72 3.46 -21.15 30.76
C GLU A 72 3.51 -20.60 29.33
N THR A 73 4.71 -20.21 28.87
CA THR A 73 4.92 -19.69 27.51
C THR A 73 5.66 -20.72 26.67
N VAL A 74 4.99 -21.26 25.66
CA VAL A 74 5.50 -22.30 24.76
C VAL A 74 5.88 -21.67 23.43
N LEU A 75 7.18 -21.71 23.09
CA LEU A 75 7.69 -21.28 21.79
C LEU A 75 7.75 -22.45 20.82
N LEU A 76 7.11 -22.33 19.66
CA LEU A 76 7.20 -23.30 18.57
C LEU A 76 8.47 -23.08 17.75
N GLY A 77 9.50 -23.88 18.05
CA GLY A 77 10.81 -23.81 17.43
C GLY A 77 11.92 -23.44 18.43
N LYS A 78 13.04 -23.03 17.88
CA LYS A 78 14.22 -22.66 18.67
C LYS A 78 14.27 -21.14 18.87
N PRO A 79 14.71 -20.64 20.04
CA PRO A 79 14.82 -19.19 20.29
C PRO A 79 15.64 -18.43 19.23
N GLU A 80 16.69 -19.07 18.68
CA GLU A 80 17.53 -18.48 17.64
C GLU A 80 16.80 -18.26 16.31
N THR A 81 15.66 -18.93 16.12
CA THR A 81 14.83 -18.83 14.90
C THR A 81 13.70 -17.82 15.01
N ILE A 82 13.59 -17.10 16.14
CA ILE A 82 12.62 -15.99 16.26
C ILE A 82 12.99 -14.93 15.22
N SER A 83 12.04 -14.58 14.35
CA SER A 83 12.31 -13.83 13.12
C SER A 83 12.58 -12.33 13.37
N THR A 84 11.92 -11.71 14.36
CA THR A 84 12.05 -10.27 14.60
C THR A 84 12.89 -9.97 15.84
N SER A 85 13.67 -8.89 15.80
CA SER A 85 14.48 -8.44 16.93
C SER A 85 13.64 -8.14 18.17
N ILE A 86 12.46 -7.51 17.97
CA ILE A 86 11.56 -7.13 19.07
C ILE A 86 11.02 -8.38 19.78
N ALA A 87 10.60 -9.41 19.04
CA ALA A 87 10.15 -10.67 19.63
C ALA A 87 11.29 -11.40 20.35
N ARG A 88 12.52 -11.41 19.79
CA ARG A 88 13.72 -11.95 20.46
C ARG A 88 14.01 -11.25 21.79
N ASP A 89 13.94 -9.91 21.82
CA ASP A 89 14.15 -9.13 23.03
C ASP A 89 13.11 -9.49 24.10
N ASN A 90 11.84 -9.64 23.72
CA ASN A 90 10.77 -10.02 24.64
C ASN A 90 10.90 -11.45 25.15
N TRP A 91 11.30 -12.40 24.31
CA TRP A 91 11.62 -13.76 24.75
C TRP A 91 12.78 -13.77 25.76
N ALA A 92 13.87 -13.06 25.47
CA ALA A 92 15.01 -12.94 26.38
C ALA A 92 14.61 -12.31 27.72
N ALA A 93 13.67 -11.33 27.69
CA ALA A 93 13.15 -10.73 28.92
C ALA A 93 12.35 -11.72 29.78
N LEU A 94 11.55 -12.64 29.18
CA LEU A 94 10.87 -13.69 29.91
C LEU A 94 11.85 -14.61 30.63
N GLN A 95 12.89 -15.04 29.93
CA GLN A 95 13.95 -15.89 30.49
C GLN A 95 14.70 -15.18 31.61
N ALA A 96 15.09 -13.92 31.42
CA ALA A 96 15.77 -13.14 32.45
C ALA A 96 14.88 -12.88 33.68
N ALA A 97 13.56 -12.78 33.50
CA ALA A 97 12.59 -12.65 34.57
C ALA A 97 12.22 -14.00 35.23
N THR A 98 12.82 -15.11 34.81
CA THR A 98 12.55 -16.47 35.29
C THR A 98 11.07 -16.87 35.17
N LEU A 99 10.37 -16.36 34.18
CA LEU A 99 9.02 -16.83 33.87
C LEU A 99 9.10 -18.22 33.20
N GLN A 100 8.07 -19.04 33.41
CA GLN A 100 8.06 -20.38 32.84
C GLN A 100 8.04 -20.33 31.32
N THR A 101 9.07 -20.86 30.68
CA THR A 101 9.21 -20.92 29.22
C THR A 101 9.57 -22.34 28.80
N THR A 102 8.87 -22.84 27.77
CA THR A 102 9.07 -24.16 27.16
C THR A 102 9.36 -23.96 25.67
N THR A 103 10.18 -24.79 25.05
CA THR A 103 10.40 -24.80 23.60
C THR A 103 9.94 -26.12 23.03
N LEU A 104 9.09 -26.07 22.00
CA LEU A 104 8.61 -27.22 21.28
C LEU A 104 9.19 -27.22 19.86
N THR A 105 10.12 -28.10 19.62
CA THR A 105 10.82 -28.21 18.31
C THR A 105 10.35 -29.39 17.47
N ASP A 106 9.61 -30.31 18.05
CA ASP A 106 9.10 -31.53 17.45
C ASP A 106 7.78 -31.94 18.09
N THR A 107 6.86 -32.52 17.30
CA THR A 107 5.53 -32.94 17.77
C THR A 107 5.56 -33.99 18.88
N SER A 108 6.66 -34.78 18.98
CA SER A 108 6.84 -35.75 20.08
C SER A 108 6.97 -35.11 21.48
N GLN A 109 7.19 -33.79 21.56
CA GLN A 109 7.26 -33.03 22.81
C GLN A 109 5.90 -32.47 23.25
N LEU A 110 4.84 -32.76 22.50
CA LEU A 110 3.50 -32.19 22.78
C LEU A 110 2.95 -32.60 24.14
N ASP A 111 3.19 -33.87 24.54
CA ASP A 111 2.77 -34.39 25.84
C ASP A 111 3.40 -33.65 27.03
N ASP A 112 4.52 -32.92 26.81
CA ASP A 112 5.20 -32.16 27.87
C ASP A 112 4.44 -30.85 28.22
N ILE A 113 3.45 -30.42 27.43
CA ILE A 113 2.76 -29.11 27.60
C ILE A 113 1.50 -29.24 28.46
N GLU A 114 0.95 -30.43 28.63
CA GLU A 114 -0.28 -30.68 29.45
C GLU A 114 -1.44 -29.70 29.16
N LEU A 115 -1.82 -29.51 27.87
CA LEU A 115 -2.88 -28.58 27.44
C LEU A 115 -4.22 -28.83 28.15
N GLU A 116 -4.54 -30.11 28.42
CA GLU A 116 -5.78 -30.52 29.08
C GLU A 116 -5.93 -29.99 30.53
N THR A 117 -4.83 -29.55 31.14
CA THR A 117 -4.84 -29.00 32.51
C THR A 117 -4.85 -27.46 32.51
N ALA A 118 -4.84 -26.82 31.36
CA ALA A 118 -4.94 -25.37 31.24
C ALA A 118 -6.39 -24.92 31.51
N ASP A 119 -6.54 -23.79 32.18
CA ASP A 119 -7.82 -23.10 32.35
C ASP A 119 -8.11 -22.14 31.18
N CYS A 120 -7.06 -21.72 30.45
CA CYS A 120 -7.13 -20.92 29.23
C CYS A 120 -5.92 -21.17 28.35
N ILE A 121 -6.16 -21.28 27.04
CA ILE A 121 -5.10 -21.35 26.02
C ILE A 121 -5.11 -20.07 25.21
N VAL A 122 -3.94 -19.48 24.97
CA VAL A 122 -3.77 -18.35 24.05
C VAL A 122 -3.08 -18.84 22.81
N ASP A 123 -3.77 -18.82 21.68
CA ASP A 123 -3.21 -19.10 20.36
C ASP A 123 -2.56 -17.84 19.78
N ALA A 124 -1.24 -17.84 19.75
CA ALA A 124 -0.40 -16.82 19.15
C ALA A 124 0.65 -17.46 18.21
N MET A 125 0.28 -18.59 17.57
CA MET A 125 1.20 -19.30 16.68
C MET A 125 1.45 -18.49 15.40
N LEU A 126 0.40 -18.10 14.70
CA LEU A 126 0.47 -17.36 13.45
C LEU A 126 -0.52 -16.19 13.48
N GLY A 127 -0.17 -15.08 12.84
CA GLY A 127 -1.04 -13.91 12.67
C GLY A 127 -1.25 -13.62 11.18
N THR A 128 -1.65 -12.40 10.84
CA THR A 128 -2.02 -11.95 9.49
C THR A 128 -0.93 -12.10 8.41
N GLY A 129 0.32 -12.29 8.79
CA GLY A 129 1.44 -12.38 7.85
C GLY A 129 1.66 -13.76 7.22
N VAL A 130 0.77 -14.73 7.43
CA VAL A 130 0.91 -16.11 6.93
C VAL A 130 -0.37 -16.56 6.24
N THR A 131 -0.23 -17.12 5.04
CA THR A 131 -1.32 -17.70 4.24
C THR A 131 -1.06 -19.17 3.98
N GLY A 132 -2.13 -19.93 3.69
CA GLY A 132 -2.06 -21.34 3.39
C GLY A 132 -2.10 -22.28 4.61
N ALA A 133 -2.08 -23.58 4.37
CA ALA A 133 -2.21 -24.60 5.40
C ALA A 133 -1.12 -24.53 6.48
N LEU A 134 -1.50 -24.76 7.73
CA LEU A 134 -0.55 -24.93 8.83
C LEU A 134 0.43 -26.07 8.54
N ARG A 135 1.70 -25.84 8.86
CA ARG A 135 2.75 -26.86 8.75
C ARG A 135 3.01 -27.47 10.13
N GLU A 136 3.77 -28.56 10.17
CA GLU A 136 4.22 -29.12 11.43
C GLU A 136 5.32 -28.24 12.06
N PRO A 137 5.31 -28.04 13.37
CA PRO A 137 4.43 -28.66 14.39
C PRO A 137 3.10 -27.93 14.64
N GLU A 138 2.86 -26.77 14.03
CA GLU A 138 1.67 -25.92 14.26
C GLU A 138 0.36 -26.66 13.95
N ALA A 139 0.33 -27.50 12.89
CA ALA A 139 -0.87 -28.26 12.52
C ALA A 139 -1.26 -29.30 13.58
N THR A 140 -0.29 -30.08 14.08
CA THR A 140 -0.53 -31.03 15.16
C THR A 140 -1.01 -30.33 16.43
N LEU A 141 -0.42 -29.17 16.75
CA LEU A 141 -0.78 -28.42 17.96
C LEU A 141 -2.17 -27.79 17.87
N ALA A 142 -2.54 -27.26 16.71
CA ALA A 142 -3.91 -26.80 16.46
C ALA A 142 -4.94 -27.93 16.70
N GLY A 143 -4.66 -29.15 16.21
CA GLY A 143 -5.47 -30.32 16.49
C GLY A 143 -5.56 -30.69 17.96
N ALA A 144 -4.47 -30.56 18.70
CA ALA A 144 -4.44 -30.83 20.13
C ALA A 144 -5.21 -29.76 20.92
N ILE A 145 -5.10 -28.49 20.56
CA ILE A 145 -5.89 -27.39 21.14
C ILE A 145 -7.39 -27.64 20.91
N ASN A 146 -7.79 -27.92 19.67
CA ASN A 146 -9.19 -28.19 19.33
C ASN A 146 -9.79 -29.46 20.00
N ALA A 147 -8.93 -30.35 20.49
CA ALA A 147 -9.37 -31.54 21.20
C ALA A 147 -9.62 -31.30 22.71
N THR A 148 -9.27 -30.11 23.23
CA THR A 148 -9.55 -29.73 24.61
C THR A 148 -10.91 -29.06 24.75
N ASP A 149 -11.48 -29.06 25.95
CA ASP A 149 -12.66 -28.24 26.32
C ASP A 149 -12.24 -26.89 26.95
N THR A 150 -10.95 -26.54 26.84
CA THR A 150 -10.37 -25.32 27.45
C THR A 150 -10.67 -24.10 26.60
N PRO A 151 -11.11 -22.97 27.19
CA PRO A 151 -11.28 -21.71 26.45
C PRO A 151 -10.04 -21.27 25.70
N VAL A 152 -10.21 -20.91 24.42
CA VAL A 152 -9.14 -20.51 23.51
C VAL A 152 -9.31 -19.05 23.10
N VAL A 153 -8.29 -18.24 23.39
CA VAL A 153 -8.17 -16.84 22.96
C VAL A 153 -7.17 -16.77 21.82
N SER A 154 -7.62 -16.51 20.59
CA SER A 154 -6.70 -16.31 19.47
C SER A 154 -6.24 -14.85 19.33
N VAL A 155 -4.97 -14.68 19.03
CA VAL A 155 -4.32 -13.38 18.86
C VAL A 155 -4.30 -13.00 17.40
N ASP A 156 -4.86 -11.85 17.09
CA ASP A 156 -5.01 -11.20 15.78
C ASP A 156 -5.98 -11.94 14.85
N VAL A 157 -5.71 -13.19 14.51
CA VAL A 157 -6.60 -14.14 13.81
C VAL A 157 -6.36 -15.55 14.35
N PRO A 158 -7.36 -16.46 14.34
CA PRO A 158 -7.12 -17.85 14.69
C PRO A 158 -6.08 -18.48 13.75
N SER A 159 -5.08 -19.15 14.33
CA SER A 159 -4.01 -19.74 13.52
C SER A 159 -4.54 -20.77 12.52
N GLY A 160 -4.23 -20.57 11.25
CA GLY A 160 -4.72 -21.37 10.12
C GLY A 160 -5.89 -20.77 9.36
N ILE A 161 -6.45 -19.65 9.85
CA ILE A 161 -7.43 -18.83 9.11
C ILE A 161 -6.67 -17.74 8.33
N ASP A 162 -7.00 -17.57 7.06
CA ASP A 162 -6.51 -16.45 6.27
C ASP A 162 -7.19 -15.14 6.69
N ALA A 163 -6.39 -14.14 6.99
CA ALA A 163 -6.88 -12.87 7.56
C ALA A 163 -7.73 -12.04 6.60
N ASP A 164 -7.55 -12.20 5.31
CA ASP A 164 -8.23 -11.41 4.28
C ASP A 164 -9.46 -12.14 3.73
N THR A 165 -9.43 -13.47 3.63
CA THR A 165 -10.54 -14.26 3.08
C THR A 165 -11.42 -14.94 4.13
N GLY A 166 -10.86 -15.28 5.31
CA GLY A 166 -11.53 -16.07 6.33
C GLY A 166 -11.55 -17.57 6.05
N GLU A 167 -10.87 -18.01 5.00
CA GLU A 167 -10.79 -19.42 4.62
C GLU A 167 -9.66 -20.15 5.36
N ALA A 168 -9.78 -21.46 5.53
CA ALA A 168 -8.74 -22.33 6.06
C ALA A 168 -8.39 -23.39 5.01
N ASP A 169 -7.13 -23.46 4.59
CA ASP A 169 -6.63 -24.48 3.64
C ASP A 169 -6.39 -25.85 4.28
N GLY A 170 -6.72 -26.00 5.56
CA GLY A 170 -6.53 -27.20 6.33
C GLY A 170 -7.09 -27.07 7.74
N ILE A 171 -6.36 -27.60 8.73
CA ILE A 171 -6.73 -27.43 10.12
C ILE A 171 -6.47 -25.98 10.55
N ALA A 172 -7.41 -25.42 11.29
CA ALA A 172 -7.26 -24.12 11.97
C ALA A 172 -7.63 -24.27 13.45
N VAL A 173 -7.24 -23.33 14.28
CA VAL A 173 -7.61 -23.27 15.69
C VAL A 173 -9.08 -22.88 15.83
N ASP A 174 -9.85 -23.68 16.57
CA ASP A 174 -11.21 -23.38 16.98
C ASP A 174 -11.16 -22.45 18.21
N ALA A 175 -11.20 -21.14 17.97
CA ALA A 175 -11.13 -20.15 19.02
C ALA A 175 -12.51 -19.85 19.62
N ASP A 176 -12.57 -19.59 20.93
CA ASP A 176 -13.78 -19.07 21.59
C ASP A 176 -13.90 -17.57 21.46
N CYS A 177 -12.78 -16.85 21.35
CA CYS A 177 -12.76 -15.41 21.07
C CYS A 177 -11.45 -15.00 20.38
N VAL A 178 -11.48 -13.83 19.72
CA VAL A 178 -10.33 -13.22 19.08
C VAL A 178 -10.03 -11.84 19.64
N VAL A 179 -8.76 -11.56 19.88
CA VAL A 179 -8.24 -10.20 20.13
C VAL A 179 -7.44 -9.76 18.93
N THR A 180 -8.01 -8.89 18.11
CA THR A 180 -7.34 -8.30 16.96
C THR A 180 -6.93 -6.86 17.23
N PHE A 181 -5.97 -6.33 16.47
CA PHE A 181 -5.34 -5.04 16.76
C PHE A 181 -5.69 -4.00 15.72
N HIS A 182 -5.91 -2.76 16.20
CA HIS A 182 -6.14 -1.55 15.44
C HIS A 182 -7.51 -1.53 14.73
N ASP A 183 -7.76 -2.47 13.82
CA ASP A 183 -9.05 -2.67 13.14
C ASP A 183 -9.30 -4.16 12.89
N THR A 184 -10.56 -4.51 12.61
CA THR A 184 -10.93 -5.90 12.27
C THR A 184 -10.39 -6.28 10.89
N LYS A 185 -10.06 -7.57 10.72
CA LYS A 185 -9.61 -8.11 9.43
C LYS A 185 -10.80 -8.63 8.63
N PRO A 186 -10.78 -8.53 7.28
CA PRO A 186 -11.90 -9.00 6.46
C PRO A 186 -12.30 -10.45 6.75
N GLY A 187 -11.34 -11.35 6.92
CA GLY A 187 -11.56 -12.77 7.17
C GLY A 187 -12.24 -13.06 8.51
N LEU A 188 -12.13 -12.16 9.50
CA LEU A 188 -12.83 -12.32 10.78
C LEU A 188 -14.35 -12.10 10.67
N ALA A 189 -14.83 -11.43 9.63
CA ALA A 189 -16.26 -11.16 9.44
C ALA A 189 -17.08 -12.44 9.22
N SER A 190 -16.46 -13.54 8.82
CA SER A 190 -17.11 -14.85 8.61
C SER A 190 -17.22 -15.68 9.90
N LEU A 191 -16.55 -15.30 10.99
CA LEU A 191 -16.51 -16.05 12.24
C LEU A 191 -17.68 -15.65 13.15
N ASP A 192 -18.39 -16.64 13.67
CA ASP A 192 -19.49 -16.45 14.63
C ASP A 192 -18.99 -16.55 16.08
N ILE A 193 -17.95 -15.79 16.42
CA ILE A 193 -17.34 -15.75 17.75
C ILE A 193 -17.09 -14.30 18.17
N PRO A 194 -16.96 -14.00 19.48
CA PRO A 194 -16.62 -12.67 19.97
C PRO A 194 -15.27 -12.17 19.43
N ILE A 195 -15.27 -10.99 18.82
CA ILE A 195 -14.06 -10.33 18.32
C ILE A 195 -13.88 -9.01 19.08
N THR A 196 -12.75 -8.87 19.75
CA THR A 196 -12.34 -7.63 20.42
C THR A 196 -11.29 -6.91 19.59
N VAL A 197 -11.63 -5.74 19.06
CA VAL A 197 -10.66 -4.86 18.39
C VAL A 197 -9.96 -4.00 19.45
N ALA A 198 -8.68 -4.23 19.66
CA ALA A 198 -7.89 -3.50 20.63
C ALA A 198 -7.19 -2.30 19.99
N ASP A 199 -7.42 -1.11 20.53
CA ASP A 199 -6.61 0.06 20.20
C ASP A 199 -5.21 -0.12 20.80
N ILE A 200 -4.20 -0.16 19.94
CA ILE A 200 -2.79 -0.33 20.30
C ILE A 200 -1.98 0.97 20.20
N GLY A 201 -2.66 2.10 19.94
CA GLY A 201 -2.05 3.44 19.91
C GLY A 201 -1.47 3.83 18.56
N ILE A 202 -1.96 3.27 17.46
CA ILE A 202 -1.64 3.74 16.10
C ILE A 202 -2.45 5.03 15.85
N PRO A 203 -1.79 6.16 15.54
CA PRO A 203 -2.51 7.38 15.25
C PRO A 203 -3.21 7.30 13.89
N ALA A 204 -4.39 7.89 13.75
CA ALA A 204 -5.10 7.99 12.48
C ALA A 204 -4.26 8.61 11.35
N ALA A 205 -3.23 9.38 11.69
CA ALA A 205 -2.26 9.92 10.74
C ALA A 205 -1.49 8.83 9.97
N ALA A 206 -1.25 7.64 10.57
CA ALA A 206 -0.53 6.54 9.93
C ALA A 206 -1.35 5.88 8.79
N GLU A 207 -2.67 5.94 8.88
CA GLU A 207 -3.57 5.49 7.83
C GLU A 207 -3.86 6.58 6.80
N ARG A 208 -4.07 7.80 7.31
CA ARG A 208 -4.54 8.94 6.51
C ARG A 208 -3.46 9.47 5.57
N PHE A 209 -2.20 9.52 6.02
CA PHE A 209 -1.12 10.03 5.21
C PHE A 209 -0.35 8.90 4.53
N VAL A 210 -0.05 9.14 3.25
CA VAL A 210 0.87 8.28 2.52
C VAL A 210 2.26 8.39 3.16
N GLY A 211 2.92 7.26 3.32
CA GLY A 211 4.21 7.20 4.00
C GLY A 211 5.12 6.08 3.47
N PRO A 212 6.28 5.87 4.11
CA PRO A 212 7.24 4.86 3.64
C PRO A 212 6.70 3.42 3.69
N GLY A 213 5.68 3.15 4.52
CA GLY A 213 5.01 1.85 4.56
C GLY A 213 4.22 1.53 3.28
N ASP A 214 3.83 2.55 2.51
CA ASP A 214 3.14 2.38 1.24
C ASP A 214 4.12 2.04 0.09
N LEU A 215 5.46 2.19 0.29
CA LEU A 215 6.49 1.86 -0.69
C LEU A 215 6.77 0.36 -0.71
N ARG A 216 5.96 -0.40 -1.42
CA ARG A 216 6.11 -1.85 -1.58
C ARG A 216 6.10 -2.23 -3.05
N GLY A 217 6.59 -3.46 -3.36
CA GLY A 217 6.52 -4.02 -4.70
C GLY A 217 7.42 -3.34 -5.73
N PHE A 218 8.52 -2.71 -5.28
CA PHE A 218 9.55 -2.18 -6.19
C PHE A 218 10.67 -3.18 -6.46
N ASP A 219 10.75 -4.26 -5.70
CA ASP A 219 11.73 -5.31 -5.92
C ASP A 219 11.39 -6.10 -7.19
N ARG A 220 12.40 -6.31 -8.03
CA ARG A 220 12.27 -7.15 -9.21
C ARG A 220 12.69 -8.56 -8.89
N GLU A 221 11.81 -9.51 -9.19
CA GLU A 221 12.17 -10.92 -9.06
C GLU A 221 13.34 -11.27 -9.97
N PRO A 222 14.28 -12.15 -9.53
CA PRO A 222 15.42 -12.54 -10.37
C PRO A 222 15.04 -13.20 -11.71
N SER A 223 13.80 -13.66 -11.84
CA SER A 223 13.22 -14.25 -13.03
C SER A 223 12.46 -13.26 -13.92
N SER A 224 12.37 -11.99 -13.51
CA SER A 224 11.62 -10.96 -14.28
C SER A 224 12.18 -10.74 -15.67
N HIS A 225 11.30 -10.50 -16.62
CA HIS A 225 11.60 -10.22 -18.00
C HIS A 225 11.09 -8.83 -18.40
N LYS A 226 11.50 -8.35 -19.55
CA LYS A 226 11.03 -7.10 -20.13
C LYS A 226 9.52 -7.18 -20.39
N GLY A 227 8.77 -6.19 -19.92
CA GLY A 227 7.31 -6.10 -19.96
C GLY A 227 6.64 -6.47 -18.63
N ASP A 228 7.29 -7.20 -17.72
CA ASP A 228 6.70 -7.64 -16.45
C ASP A 228 6.38 -6.46 -15.50
N HIS A 229 7.03 -5.31 -15.69
CA HIS A 229 6.87 -4.11 -14.85
C HIS A 229 6.21 -2.93 -15.56
N GLY A 230 5.58 -3.21 -16.69
CA GLY A 230 4.74 -2.30 -17.44
C GLY A 230 5.37 -1.68 -18.67
N GLU A 231 4.57 -1.66 -19.73
CA GLU A 231 4.80 -0.93 -20.96
C GLU A 231 3.83 0.24 -21.04
N LEU A 232 4.32 1.45 -21.33
CA LEU A 232 3.55 2.67 -21.28
C LEU A 232 3.53 3.40 -22.60
N LEU A 233 2.38 4.01 -22.92
CA LEU A 233 2.23 4.96 -24.02
C LEU A 233 1.93 6.36 -23.46
N VAL A 234 2.80 7.31 -23.70
CA VAL A 234 2.53 8.73 -23.46
C VAL A 234 1.94 9.33 -24.74
N VAL A 235 0.68 9.75 -24.70
CA VAL A 235 0.02 10.52 -25.76
C VAL A 235 0.15 12.00 -25.41
N GLY A 236 1.09 12.67 -26.08
CA GLY A 236 1.45 14.03 -25.69
C GLY A 236 2.22 14.80 -26.75
N GLY A 237 2.54 16.04 -26.44
CA GLY A 237 3.23 16.92 -27.35
C GLY A 237 2.33 17.60 -28.39
N GLY A 238 2.83 18.69 -28.91
CA GLY A 238 2.17 19.62 -29.82
C GLY A 238 2.81 20.98 -29.61
N PRO A 239 2.13 21.94 -28.95
CA PRO A 239 2.77 23.21 -28.66
C PRO A 239 3.91 23.12 -27.64
N TYR A 240 3.93 22.05 -26.81
CA TYR A 240 4.95 21.85 -25.77
C TYR A 240 5.64 20.50 -25.94
N THR A 241 6.96 20.51 -26.17
CA THR A 241 7.76 19.31 -26.47
C THR A 241 8.39 18.68 -25.23
N GLY A 242 8.61 19.45 -24.17
CA GLY A 242 9.27 18.99 -22.95
C GLY A 242 8.39 18.08 -22.10
N ALA A 243 7.09 18.36 -22.00
CA ALA A 243 6.14 17.67 -21.13
C ALA A 243 6.08 16.14 -21.36
N PRO A 244 5.85 15.62 -22.59
CA PRO A 244 5.82 14.19 -22.83
C PRO A 244 7.17 13.51 -22.59
N ALA A 245 8.28 14.21 -22.84
CA ALA A 245 9.61 13.68 -22.55
C ALA A 245 9.90 13.57 -21.05
N LEU A 246 9.44 14.55 -20.24
CA LEU A 246 9.53 14.48 -18.77
C LEU A 246 8.69 13.33 -18.22
N ALA A 247 7.44 13.18 -18.68
CA ALA A 247 6.58 12.07 -18.27
C ALA A 247 7.20 10.71 -18.65
N GLY A 248 7.69 10.56 -19.87
CA GLY A 248 8.30 9.30 -20.32
C GLY A 248 9.58 8.94 -19.55
N GLN A 249 10.46 9.91 -19.31
CA GLN A 249 11.68 9.67 -18.53
C GLN A 249 11.38 9.37 -17.06
N ALA A 250 10.38 10.04 -16.49
CA ALA A 250 9.93 9.78 -15.12
C ALA A 250 9.33 8.37 -14.97
N ALA A 251 8.53 7.92 -15.94
CA ALA A 251 7.98 6.57 -15.96
C ALA A 251 9.07 5.49 -15.94
N LEU A 252 10.13 5.63 -16.75
CA LEU A 252 11.28 4.72 -16.75
C LEU A 252 12.01 4.72 -15.39
N ARG A 253 12.15 5.88 -14.75
CA ARG A 253 12.81 6.00 -13.44
C ARG A 253 11.96 5.45 -12.29
N ALA A 254 10.63 5.45 -12.46
CA ALA A 254 9.70 4.85 -11.51
C ALA A 254 9.54 3.32 -11.64
N GLY A 255 10.20 2.70 -12.62
CA GLY A 255 10.26 1.25 -12.76
C GLY A 255 9.64 0.68 -14.03
N GLY A 256 9.03 1.48 -14.90
CA GLY A 256 8.52 1.02 -16.19
C GLY A 256 9.59 0.42 -17.08
N ASP A 257 9.25 -0.64 -17.79
CA ASP A 257 10.22 -1.38 -18.64
C ASP A 257 10.37 -0.76 -20.03
N LEU A 258 9.29 -0.27 -20.59
CA LEU A 258 9.26 0.38 -21.91
C LEU A 258 8.34 1.60 -21.87
N VAL A 259 8.78 2.65 -22.55
CA VAL A 259 7.96 3.85 -22.73
C VAL A 259 7.96 4.29 -24.20
N HIS A 260 6.75 4.32 -24.74
CA HIS A 260 6.42 4.84 -26.05
C HIS A 260 5.86 6.26 -25.91
N ILE A 261 6.15 7.13 -26.86
CA ILE A 261 5.58 8.49 -26.92
C ILE A 261 4.93 8.69 -28.28
N ALA A 262 3.62 8.76 -28.34
CA ALA A 262 2.88 9.16 -29.55
C ALA A 262 2.72 10.68 -29.55
N CYS A 263 3.26 11.34 -30.55
CA CYS A 263 3.23 12.80 -30.65
C CYS A 263 3.12 13.25 -32.12
N PRO A 264 2.67 14.50 -32.38
CA PRO A 264 2.67 15.05 -33.75
C PRO A 264 4.04 14.97 -34.43
N ALA A 265 4.04 14.59 -35.70
CA ALA A 265 5.28 14.43 -36.50
C ALA A 265 6.15 15.69 -36.50
N SER A 266 5.53 16.87 -36.41
CA SER A 266 6.24 18.16 -36.37
C SER A 266 7.19 18.32 -35.16
N VAL A 267 6.99 17.56 -34.05
CA VAL A 267 7.76 17.64 -32.82
C VAL A 267 8.49 16.35 -32.45
N ALA A 268 8.24 15.25 -33.16
CA ALA A 268 8.74 13.91 -32.86
C ALA A 268 10.28 13.84 -32.77
N GLU A 269 10.99 14.45 -33.73
CA GLU A 269 12.46 14.48 -33.75
C GLU A 269 13.02 15.23 -32.52
N THR A 270 12.34 16.33 -32.10
CA THR A 270 12.74 17.10 -30.94
C THR A 270 12.55 16.28 -29.67
N ILE A 271 11.42 15.59 -29.53
CA ILE A 271 11.11 14.75 -28.35
C ILE A 271 12.06 13.57 -28.27
N GLN A 272 12.33 12.88 -29.40
CA GLN A 272 13.32 11.80 -29.45
C GLN A 272 14.73 12.27 -29.05
N GLY A 273 15.05 13.52 -29.35
CA GLY A 273 16.35 14.10 -29.01
C GLY A 273 16.57 14.34 -27.49
N TYR A 274 15.52 14.28 -26.65
CA TYR A 274 15.65 14.44 -25.20
C TYR A 274 16.12 13.16 -24.49
N SER A 275 15.87 11.93 -25.05
CA SER A 275 16.29 10.67 -24.42
C SER A 275 16.38 9.52 -25.43
N GLU A 276 17.47 8.72 -25.33
CA GLU A 276 17.66 7.47 -26.06
C GLU A 276 16.82 6.31 -25.48
N ASN A 277 16.22 6.50 -24.30
CA ASN A 277 15.51 5.44 -23.58
C ASN A 277 14.01 5.38 -23.91
N VAL A 278 13.47 6.36 -24.63
CA VAL A 278 12.07 6.40 -25.05
C VAL A 278 11.94 6.08 -26.53
N ILE A 279 10.82 5.52 -26.94
CA ILE A 279 10.51 5.19 -28.34
C ILE A 279 9.42 6.16 -28.83
N VAL A 280 9.78 7.02 -29.79
CA VAL A 280 8.85 8.04 -30.29
C VAL A 280 8.15 7.58 -31.57
N HIS A 281 6.82 7.68 -31.58
CA HIS A 281 5.93 7.37 -32.69
C HIS A 281 5.35 8.67 -33.27
N PRO A 282 5.76 9.09 -34.46
CA PRO A 282 5.24 10.29 -35.08
C PRO A 282 3.81 10.05 -35.62
N LEU A 283 2.86 10.86 -35.17
CA LEU A 283 1.50 10.94 -35.70
C LEU A 283 1.43 12.01 -36.80
N GLU A 284 0.64 11.80 -37.83
CA GLU A 284 0.51 12.80 -38.91
C GLU A 284 -0.06 14.13 -38.39
N GLY A 285 0.52 15.25 -38.86
CA GLY A 285 0.05 16.59 -38.55
C GLY A 285 0.90 17.35 -37.53
N GLU A 286 0.36 18.49 -37.10
CA GLU A 286 0.99 19.41 -36.12
C GLU A 286 0.42 19.28 -34.72
N ARG A 287 -0.69 18.54 -34.56
CA ARG A 287 -1.39 18.28 -33.31
C ARG A 287 -2.12 16.93 -33.37
N LEU A 288 -2.52 16.41 -32.20
CA LEU A 288 -3.43 15.28 -32.15
C LEU A 288 -4.81 15.69 -32.72
N THR A 289 -5.33 14.90 -33.63
CA THR A 289 -6.63 15.11 -34.27
C THR A 289 -7.40 13.78 -34.36
N PRO A 290 -8.70 13.77 -34.64
CA PRO A 290 -9.44 12.52 -34.86
C PRO A 290 -8.86 11.63 -35.96
N ASP A 291 -8.20 12.21 -36.97
CA ASP A 291 -7.53 11.44 -38.03
C ASP A 291 -6.32 10.64 -37.55
N SER A 292 -5.73 11.02 -36.41
CA SER A 292 -4.59 10.31 -35.78
C SER A 292 -5.01 9.16 -34.85
N LEU A 293 -6.32 9.01 -34.55
CA LEU A 293 -6.80 8.11 -33.51
C LEU A 293 -6.53 6.63 -33.82
N GLU A 294 -6.64 6.21 -35.09
CA GLU A 294 -6.37 4.80 -35.45
C GLU A 294 -4.98 4.37 -35.00
N ALA A 295 -3.97 5.21 -35.26
CA ALA A 295 -2.59 4.92 -34.84
C ALA A 295 -2.40 4.98 -33.31
N VAL A 296 -3.12 5.86 -32.60
CA VAL A 296 -3.08 5.93 -31.14
C VAL A 296 -3.72 4.68 -30.50
N VAL A 297 -4.86 4.23 -31.03
CA VAL A 297 -5.53 3.01 -30.56
C VAL A 297 -4.67 1.78 -30.79
N GLU A 298 -4.09 1.62 -31.99
CA GLU A 298 -3.16 0.51 -32.26
C GLU A 298 -2.00 0.45 -31.28
N LEU A 299 -1.40 1.60 -30.93
CA LEU A 299 -0.33 1.67 -29.93
C LEU A 299 -0.83 1.41 -28.50
N ALA A 300 -2.02 1.88 -28.17
CA ALA A 300 -2.61 1.71 -26.85
C ALA A 300 -3.01 0.25 -26.57
N ASP A 301 -3.35 -0.51 -27.59
CA ASP A 301 -3.66 -1.97 -27.49
C ASP A 301 -2.42 -2.82 -27.20
N GLU A 302 -1.22 -2.29 -27.42
CA GLU A 302 0.07 -2.99 -27.22
C GLU A 302 0.71 -2.71 -25.85
N VAL A 303 0.12 -1.82 -25.02
CA VAL A 303 0.70 -1.37 -23.74
C VAL A 303 -0.25 -1.58 -22.57
N ASP A 304 0.29 -1.55 -21.37
CA ASP A 304 -0.49 -1.74 -20.13
C ASP A 304 -1.20 -0.46 -19.68
N VAL A 305 -0.60 0.72 -19.95
CA VAL A 305 -1.10 2.01 -19.45
C VAL A 305 -0.86 3.13 -20.46
N VAL A 306 -1.86 4.01 -20.61
CA VAL A 306 -1.74 5.25 -21.36
C VAL A 306 -1.59 6.44 -20.40
N VAL A 307 -0.65 7.34 -20.68
CA VAL A 307 -0.54 8.66 -20.03
C VAL A 307 -0.92 9.71 -21.07
N CYS A 308 -2.08 10.34 -20.92
CA CYS A 308 -2.62 11.27 -21.91
C CYS A 308 -2.67 12.69 -21.35
N GLY A 309 -2.16 13.65 -22.12
CA GLY A 309 -2.28 15.07 -21.77
C GLY A 309 -0.99 15.88 -21.80
N PRO A 310 0.17 15.35 -21.36
CA PRO A 310 1.41 16.13 -21.29
C PRO A 310 1.73 16.86 -22.60
N GLY A 311 1.56 18.19 -22.61
CA GLY A 311 1.93 19.04 -23.72
C GLY A 311 1.02 19.02 -24.95
N LEU A 312 -0.19 18.42 -24.88
CA LEU A 312 -1.14 18.36 -26.01
C LEU A 312 -1.71 19.75 -26.41
N GLY A 313 -1.89 20.64 -25.43
CA GLY A 313 -2.61 21.91 -25.63
C GLY A 313 -4.12 21.73 -25.68
N SER A 314 -4.85 22.86 -25.60
CA SER A 314 -6.30 22.92 -25.45
C SER A 314 -7.05 23.22 -26.75
N HIS A 315 -6.53 22.80 -27.91
CA HIS A 315 -7.21 23.02 -29.19
C HIS A 315 -8.46 22.12 -29.31
N ASP A 316 -9.57 22.66 -29.80
CA ASP A 316 -10.84 21.95 -29.87
C ASP A 316 -10.76 20.58 -30.58
N GLU A 317 -10.01 20.47 -31.69
CA GLU A 317 -9.82 19.21 -32.40
C GLU A 317 -9.03 18.19 -31.58
N THR A 318 -8.05 18.67 -30.79
CA THR A 318 -7.26 17.82 -29.90
C THR A 318 -8.12 17.29 -28.75
N LEU A 319 -8.91 18.15 -28.13
CA LEU A 319 -9.85 17.72 -27.07
C LEU A 319 -10.92 16.76 -27.60
N ALA A 320 -11.42 17.00 -28.82
CA ALA A 320 -12.36 16.09 -29.48
C ALA A 320 -11.73 14.71 -29.76
N ALA A 321 -10.46 14.69 -30.17
CA ALA A 321 -9.71 13.45 -30.34
C ALA A 321 -9.52 12.70 -29.03
N VAL A 322 -9.11 13.39 -27.94
CA VAL A 322 -8.96 12.81 -26.60
C VAL A 322 -10.29 12.23 -26.11
N ALA A 323 -11.39 12.97 -26.24
CA ALA A 323 -12.71 12.47 -25.86
C ALA A 323 -13.12 11.23 -26.66
N SER A 324 -12.90 11.24 -27.99
CA SER A 324 -13.20 10.10 -28.84
C SER A 324 -12.37 8.87 -28.49
N PHE A 325 -11.09 9.05 -28.14
CA PHE A 325 -10.22 7.98 -27.68
C PHE A 325 -10.78 7.33 -26.42
N PHE A 326 -11.01 8.11 -25.36
CA PHE A 326 -11.47 7.57 -24.07
C PHE A 326 -12.87 6.98 -24.09
N ASN A 327 -13.75 7.44 -24.99
CA ASN A 327 -15.08 6.82 -25.15
C ASN A 327 -15.03 5.40 -25.76
N SER A 328 -13.88 4.98 -26.30
CA SER A 328 -13.68 3.65 -26.88
C SER A 328 -12.58 2.83 -26.21
N TYR A 329 -11.80 3.44 -25.31
CA TYR A 329 -10.70 2.78 -24.61
C TYR A 329 -11.21 2.16 -23.31
N GLU A 330 -10.87 0.90 -23.06
CA GLU A 330 -11.28 0.12 -21.88
C GLU A 330 -10.12 -0.14 -20.91
N GLY A 331 -8.90 0.34 -21.23
CA GLY A 331 -7.69 0.09 -20.45
C GLY A 331 -7.50 1.06 -19.27
N ARG A 332 -6.28 1.06 -18.73
CA ARG A 332 -5.87 1.93 -17.63
C ARG A 332 -5.18 3.19 -18.17
N ALA A 333 -5.53 4.36 -17.66
CA ALA A 333 -4.87 5.58 -18.09
C ALA A 333 -4.68 6.62 -16.97
N VAL A 334 -3.61 7.41 -17.10
CA VAL A 334 -3.42 8.67 -16.39
C VAL A 334 -3.83 9.80 -17.30
N VAL A 335 -4.68 10.72 -16.82
CA VAL A 335 -5.12 11.91 -17.54
C VAL A 335 -4.60 13.14 -16.80
N ASP A 336 -3.81 13.96 -17.48
CA ASP A 336 -3.21 15.17 -16.90
C ASP A 336 -3.34 16.38 -17.83
N ALA A 337 -3.08 17.54 -17.31
CA ALA A 337 -3.03 18.80 -18.06
C ALA A 337 -4.31 19.08 -18.88
N ASP A 338 -4.16 19.56 -20.12
CA ASP A 338 -5.28 19.97 -20.95
C ASP A 338 -6.29 18.83 -21.25
N ALA A 339 -5.87 17.54 -21.21
CA ALA A 339 -6.74 16.40 -21.40
C ALA A 339 -7.79 16.23 -20.29
N LEU A 340 -7.56 16.78 -19.10
CA LEU A 340 -8.52 16.75 -17.99
C LEU A 340 -9.86 17.43 -18.35
N ALA A 341 -9.83 18.37 -19.29
CA ALA A 341 -11.02 19.13 -19.68
C ALA A 341 -12.16 18.27 -20.24
N VAL A 342 -11.86 17.09 -20.77
CA VAL A 342 -12.89 16.21 -21.35
C VAL A 342 -13.46 15.21 -20.35
N VAL A 343 -12.77 14.95 -19.23
CA VAL A 343 -13.12 13.89 -18.27
C VAL A 343 -14.56 13.97 -17.75
N PRO A 344 -15.10 15.15 -17.38
CA PRO A 344 -16.48 15.24 -16.84
C PRO A 344 -17.58 14.77 -17.78
N ASP A 345 -17.33 14.84 -19.08
CA ASP A 345 -18.31 14.53 -20.14
C ASP A 345 -18.06 13.14 -20.79
N LEU A 346 -17.09 12.35 -20.28
CA LEU A 346 -16.77 11.03 -20.83
C LEU A 346 -17.82 9.99 -20.45
N GLU A 347 -18.21 9.19 -21.43
CA GLU A 347 -18.90 7.91 -21.23
C GLU A 347 -17.88 6.79 -21.52
N THR A 348 -17.12 6.36 -20.50
CA THR A 348 -15.98 5.47 -20.69
C THR A 348 -15.98 4.31 -19.68
N ASP A 349 -15.56 3.13 -20.15
CA ASP A 349 -15.25 1.97 -19.32
C ASP A 349 -13.77 1.94 -18.92
N ALA A 350 -12.96 2.94 -19.30
CA ALA A 350 -11.56 3.05 -18.90
C ALA A 350 -11.40 3.35 -17.41
N THR A 351 -10.41 2.77 -16.82
CA THR A 351 -9.97 3.08 -15.46
C THR A 351 -9.02 4.28 -15.48
N LEU A 352 -9.48 5.45 -15.05
CA LEU A 352 -8.72 6.69 -15.11
C LEU A 352 -8.17 7.10 -13.75
N VAL A 353 -6.90 7.54 -13.76
CA VAL A 353 -6.30 8.34 -12.67
C VAL A 353 -6.10 9.75 -13.19
N CYS A 354 -6.89 10.69 -12.69
CA CYS A 354 -6.81 12.09 -13.08
C CYS A 354 -5.94 12.87 -12.09
N THR A 355 -5.03 13.71 -12.60
CA THR A 355 -4.04 14.42 -11.78
C THR A 355 -4.20 15.94 -11.82
N PRO A 356 -5.40 16.51 -11.56
CA PRO A 356 -5.63 17.95 -11.64
C PRO A 356 -4.91 18.71 -10.51
N HIS A 357 -4.41 19.89 -10.80
CA HIS A 357 -4.22 20.88 -9.73
C HIS A 357 -5.59 21.50 -9.38
N GLN A 358 -5.68 22.25 -8.26
CA GLN A 358 -6.96 22.77 -7.78
C GLN A 358 -7.71 23.62 -8.82
N GLY A 359 -7.01 24.36 -9.67
CA GLY A 359 -7.62 25.14 -10.73
C GLY A 359 -8.21 24.30 -11.85
N GLU A 360 -7.52 23.21 -12.24
CA GLU A 360 -8.01 22.23 -13.21
C GLU A 360 -9.22 21.48 -12.66
N LEU A 361 -9.18 21.08 -11.37
CA LEU A 361 -10.33 20.46 -10.70
C LEU A 361 -11.59 21.32 -10.78
N VAL A 362 -11.45 22.63 -10.51
CA VAL A 362 -12.59 23.56 -10.63
C VAL A 362 -13.08 23.66 -12.07
N SER A 363 -12.19 23.65 -13.05
CA SER A 363 -12.55 23.66 -14.48
C SER A 363 -13.25 22.37 -14.91
N MET A 364 -12.95 21.25 -14.27
CA MET A 364 -13.64 19.95 -14.44
C MET A 364 -15.03 19.93 -13.77
N GLY A 365 -15.43 20.96 -13.02
CA GLY A 365 -16.71 21.00 -12.30
C GLY A 365 -16.61 20.61 -10.83
N GLY A 366 -15.47 20.20 -10.35
CA GLY A 366 -15.21 19.91 -8.94
C GLY A 366 -15.08 21.20 -8.12
N GLN A 367 -14.95 21.02 -6.81
CA GLN A 367 -14.78 22.11 -5.85
C GLN A 367 -13.51 21.91 -5.03
N THR A 368 -13.00 22.99 -4.44
CA THR A 368 -11.81 22.97 -3.59
C THR A 368 -12.04 23.77 -2.31
N HIS A 369 -11.18 23.57 -1.30
CA HIS A 369 -11.22 24.30 -0.03
C HIS A 369 -9.79 24.51 0.50
N ASP A 370 -9.58 25.62 1.24
CA ASP A 370 -8.27 25.92 1.84
C ASP A 370 -7.91 24.91 2.93
N ASP A 371 -8.88 24.51 3.76
CA ASP A 371 -8.70 23.44 4.73
C ASP A 371 -8.59 22.09 4.02
N CYS A 372 -7.47 21.38 4.28
CA CYS A 372 -7.15 20.14 3.61
C CYS A 372 -8.15 19.00 3.91
N GLN A 373 -8.73 18.99 5.11
CA GLN A 373 -9.70 17.96 5.48
C GLN A 373 -11.02 18.16 4.77
N GLN A 374 -11.53 19.38 4.75
CA GLN A 374 -12.75 19.73 4.00
C GLN A 374 -12.54 19.50 2.48
N ARG A 375 -11.35 19.88 1.98
CA ARG A 375 -11.01 19.58 0.59
C ARG A 375 -11.04 18.08 0.29
N ALA A 376 -10.51 17.24 1.20
CA ALA A 376 -10.51 15.79 1.03
C ALA A 376 -11.94 15.21 0.93
N GLU A 377 -12.86 15.68 1.75
CA GLU A 377 -14.28 15.29 1.71
C GLU A 377 -14.94 15.70 0.39
N ILE A 378 -14.78 16.96 -0.02
CA ILE A 378 -15.37 17.50 -1.25
C ILE A 378 -14.80 16.78 -2.50
N VAL A 379 -13.50 16.49 -2.52
CA VAL A 379 -12.86 15.80 -3.63
C VAL A 379 -13.31 14.33 -3.69
N ALA A 380 -13.52 13.68 -2.54
CA ALA A 380 -14.04 12.31 -2.50
C ALA A 380 -15.46 12.24 -3.08
N ASP A 381 -16.34 13.17 -2.70
CA ASP A 381 -17.69 13.25 -3.28
C ASP A 381 -17.65 13.40 -4.81
N TYR A 382 -16.78 14.25 -5.32
CA TYR A 382 -16.64 14.45 -6.76
C TYR A 382 -16.01 13.25 -7.48
N ALA A 383 -15.02 12.57 -6.88
CA ALA A 383 -14.44 11.35 -7.42
C ALA A 383 -15.50 10.23 -7.53
N ALA A 384 -16.37 10.09 -6.53
CA ALA A 384 -17.50 9.17 -6.57
C ALA A 384 -18.51 9.53 -7.66
N GLU A 385 -18.79 10.83 -7.87
CA GLU A 385 -19.70 11.31 -8.92
C GLU A 385 -19.22 10.92 -10.33
N ILE A 386 -17.90 11.13 -10.61
CA ILE A 386 -17.33 10.82 -11.92
C ILE A 386 -16.83 9.37 -12.03
N SER A 387 -16.90 8.58 -10.94
CA SER A 387 -16.45 7.19 -10.86
C SER A 387 -14.98 6.99 -11.30
N GLN A 388 -14.10 7.93 -10.98
CA GLN A 388 -12.67 7.87 -11.33
C GLN A 388 -11.78 8.24 -10.14
N THR A 389 -10.52 7.80 -10.17
CA THR A 389 -9.53 8.16 -9.17
C THR A 389 -9.00 9.58 -9.40
N LEU A 390 -9.01 10.39 -8.37
CA LEU A 390 -8.46 11.75 -8.39
C LEU A 390 -7.19 11.85 -7.52
N LEU A 391 -6.15 12.47 -8.08
CA LEU A 391 -4.98 12.99 -7.37
C LEU A 391 -4.99 14.51 -7.53
N VAL A 392 -5.56 15.22 -6.56
CA VAL A 392 -5.63 16.69 -6.60
C VAL A 392 -4.37 17.28 -6.01
N LYS A 393 -3.55 17.88 -6.90
CA LYS A 393 -2.25 18.47 -6.58
C LYS A 393 -2.38 19.71 -5.70
N GLY A 394 -1.49 19.85 -4.68
CA GLY A 394 -1.44 21.02 -3.79
C GLY A 394 -0.25 20.96 -2.83
N ALA A 395 -0.21 21.83 -1.82
CA ALA A 395 0.75 21.71 -0.73
C ALA A 395 0.59 20.40 0.06
N TYR A 396 -0.63 19.89 0.08
CA TYR A 396 -1.02 18.54 0.45
C TYR A 396 -1.87 18.00 -0.71
N ASP A 397 -1.43 16.92 -1.33
CA ASP A 397 -2.19 16.28 -2.38
C ASP A 397 -3.31 15.44 -1.76
N VAL A 398 -4.49 15.48 -2.37
CA VAL A 398 -5.63 14.63 -1.98
C VAL A 398 -5.77 13.53 -3.01
N ILE A 399 -5.74 12.28 -2.56
CA ILE A 399 -5.85 11.09 -3.41
C ILE A 399 -7.06 10.29 -2.98
N THR A 400 -8.00 10.07 -3.89
CA THR A 400 -9.25 9.38 -3.57
C THR A 400 -9.87 8.71 -4.80
N ASP A 401 -10.56 7.58 -4.56
CA ASP A 401 -11.43 6.88 -5.50
C ASP A 401 -12.93 7.10 -5.19
N GLY A 402 -13.23 8.00 -4.24
CA GLY A 402 -14.58 8.25 -3.73
C GLY A 402 -14.96 7.36 -2.54
N GLU A 403 -14.32 6.22 -2.33
CA GLU A 403 -14.54 5.32 -1.19
C GLU A 403 -13.51 5.53 -0.08
N ALA A 404 -12.24 5.64 -0.47
CA ALA A 404 -11.14 5.83 0.46
C ALA A 404 -10.26 7.03 0.05
N THR A 405 -9.76 7.76 1.04
CA THR A 405 -8.98 8.97 0.82
C THR A 405 -7.66 8.92 1.59
N GLN A 406 -6.57 9.21 0.91
CA GLN A 406 -5.25 9.42 1.48
C GLN A 406 -4.73 10.82 1.14
N ILE A 407 -3.79 11.32 1.92
CA ILE A 407 -3.19 12.63 1.73
C ILE A 407 -1.68 12.46 1.64
N ASN A 408 -1.07 13.00 0.59
CA ASN A 408 0.38 13.12 0.51
C ASN A 408 0.85 14.46 1.11
N ARG A 409 1.96 14.41 1.87
CA ARG A 409 2.59 15.57 2.52
C ARG A 409 4.03 15.79 2.12
N THR A 410 4.58 14.91 1.28
CA THR A 410 5.94 15.10 0.75
C THR A 410 5.94 16.16 -0.34
N GLY A 411 7.08 16.74 -0.56
CA GLY A 411 7.24 17.88 -1.48
C GLY A 411 7.40 19.20 -0.77
N ASN A 412 7.92 20.18 -1.48
CA ASN A 412 8.26 21.49 -0.97
C ASN A 412 7.91 22.60 -1.98
N PRO A 413 7.89 23.87 -1.57
CA PRO A 413 7.55 24.98 -2.45
C PRO A 413 8.46 25.13 -3.69
N GLY A 414 9.70 24.63 -3.66
CA GLY A 414 10.60 24.61 -4.82
C GLY A 414 10.04 23.83 -6.01
N MET A 415 9.13 22.89 -5.76
CA MET A 415 8.45 22.12 -6.81
C MET A 415 7.39 22.91 -7.59
N THR A 416 7.13 24.17 -7.25
CA THR A 416 6.19 25.04 -7.98
C THR A 416 6.80 25.60 -9.28
N VAL A 417 7.42 24.74 -10.07
CA VAL A 417 8.01 25.03 -11.38
C VAL A 417 7.33 24.18 -12.46
N GLY A 418 7.44 24.66 -13.72
CA GLY A 418 6.87 23.91 -14.85
C GLY A 418 7.51 22.53 -15.02
N GLY A 419 6.69 21.53 -15.33
CA GLY A 419 7.14 20.18 -15.65
C GLY A 419 7.08 19.16 -14.50
N THR A 420 6.93 19.58 -13.25
CA THR A 420 6.81 18.67 -12.09
C THR A 420 5.52 17.86 -12.13
N GLY A 421 4.43 18.42 -12.67
CA GLY A 421 3.19 17.70 -12.94
C GLY A 421 3.37 16.59 -13.99
N ASP A 422 4.13 16.88 -15.07
CA ASP A 422 4.43 15.88 -16.10
C ASP A 422 5.27 14.73 -15.53
N VAL A 423 6.23 15.03 -14.65
CA VAL A 423 7.00 14.01 -13.91
C VAL A 423 6.06 13.13 -13.06
N LEU A 424 5.15 13.75 -12.30
CA LEU A 424 4.16 13.04 -11.50
C LEU A 424 3.27 12.13 -12.38
N ALA A 425 2.75 12.65 -13.50
CA ALA A 425 1.91 11.87 -14.41
C ALA A 425 2.66 10.63 -14.95
N GLY A 426 3.93 10.77 -15.29
CA GLY A 426 4.79 9.66 -15.72
C GLY A 426 5.02 8.63 -14.60
N VAL A 427 5.32 9.09 -13.38
CA VAL A 427 5.49 8.21 -12.22
C VAL A 427 4.21 7.42 -11.91
N VAL A 428 3.06 8.11 -11.85
CA VAL A 428 1.76 7.46 -11.62
C VAL A 428 1.45 6.47 -12.73
N GLY A 429 1.73 6.81 -14.00
CA GLY A 429 1.56 5.90 -15.14
C GLY A 429 2.35 4.60 -14.99
N SER A 430 3.62 4.70 -14.60
CA SER A 430 4.46 3.52 -14.36
C SER A 430 3.88 2.62 -13.25
N LEU A 431 3.42 3.21 -12.16
CA LEU A 431 2.86 2.46 -11.04
C LEU A 431 1.49 1.85 -11.35
N LEU A 432 0.69 2.52 -12.19
CA LEU A 432 -0.64 2.06 -12.59
C LEU A 432 -0.60 0.76 -13.41
N ALA A 433 0.54 0.44 -14.05
CA ALA A 433 0.72 -0.81 -14.77
C ALA A 433 0.61 -2.05 -13.87
N THR A 434 1.01 -1.93 -12.59
CA THR A 434 1.10 -3.06 -11.66
C THR A 434 0.32 -2.87 -10.35
N ARG A 435 -0.29 -1.70 -10.14
CA ARG A 435 -0.99 -1.35 -8.89
C ARG A 435 -2.43 -0.93 -9.15
N GLU A 436 -3.25 -0.99 -8.12
CA GLU A 436 -4.58 -0.42 -8.16
C GLU A 436 -4.54 1.12 -8.28
N PRO A 437 -5.52 1.74 -8.93
CA PRO A 437 -5.48 3.16 -9.32
C PRO A 437 -5.18 4.13 -8.17
N ARG A 438 -5.86 3.99 -7.04
CA ARG A 438 -5.65 4.85 -5.89
C ARG A 438 -4.27 4.64 -5.25
N GLU A 439 -3.80 3.39 -5.19
CA GLU A 439 -2.47 3.07 -4.69
C GLU A 439 -1.38 3.66 -5.60
N ALA A 440 -1.50 3.49 -6.92
CA ALA A 440 -0.58 4.08 -7.90
C ALA A 440 -0.48 5.60 -7.76
N ALA A 441 -1.63 6.27 -7.60
CA ALA A 441 -1.70 7.71 -7.38
C ALA A 441 -1.06 8.13 -6.05
N ALA A 442 -1.36 7.41 -4.95
CA ALA A 442 -0.84 7.73 -3.62
C ALA A 442 0.67 7.55 -3.54
N VAL A 443 1.17 6.40 -3.97
CA VAL A 443 2.61 6.09 -3.99
C VAL A 443 3.34 7.00 -4.97
N GLY A 444 2.76 7.29 -6.14
CA GLY A 444 3.30 8.22 -7.14
C GLY A 444 3.47 9.64 -6.60
N ALA A 445 2.45 10.17 -5.90
CA ALA A 445 2.53 11.46 -5.24
C ALA A 445 3.64 11.48 -4.16
N TYR A 446 3.70 10.44 -3.32
CA TYR A 446 4.71 10.31 -2.27
C TYR A 446 6.14 10.28 -2.84
N ILE A 447 6.39 9.44 -3.84
CA ILE A 447 7.72 9.30 -4.47
C ILE A 447 8.14 10.60 -5.13
N THR A 448 7.24 11.22 -5.92
CA THR A 448 7.54 12.46 -6.62
C THR A 448 7.83 13.60 -5.65
N GLY A 449 7.03 13.72 -4.58
CA GLY A 449 7.26 14.70 -3.53
C GLY A 449 8.57 14.47 -2.78
N ARG A 450 8.87 13.21 -2.41
CA ARG A 450 10.13 12.85 -1.77
C ARG A 450 11.35 13.11 -2.67
N ALA A 451 11.25 12.83 -3.97
CA ALA A 451 12.30 13.17 -4.94
C ALA A 451 12.53 14.70 -4.99
N GLY A 452 11.44 15.47 -4.92
CA GLY A 452 11.52 16.91 -4.81
C GLY A 452 12.18 17.40 -3.51
N ASP A 453 11.91 16.74 -2.37
CA ASP A 453 12.55 17.07 -1.10
C ASP A 453 14.06 16.78 -1.14
N LEU A 454 14.46 15.63 -1.67
CA LEU A 454 15.88 15.27 -1.87
C LEU A 454 16.57 16.24 -2.83
N ALA A 455 15.94 16.58 -3.94
CA ALA A 455 16.49 17.58 -4.88
C ALA A 455 16.65 18.97 -4.22
N PHE A 456 15.68 19.37 -3.39
CA PHE A 456 15.72 20.66 -2.70
C PHE A 456 16.87 20.77 -1.70
N GLU A 457 17.27 19.66 -1.06
CA GLU A 457 18.46 19.63 -0.19
C GLU A 457 19.75 19.95 -0.95
N GLU A 458 19.81 19.64 -2.25
CA GLU A 458 21.00 19.86 -3.08
C GLU A 458 20.99 21.24 -3.79
N VAL A 459 19.83 21.62 -4.35
CA VAL A 459 19.76 22.80 -5.25
C VAL A 459 18.84 23.93 -4.72
N ALA A 460 18.20 23.72 -3.60
CA ALA A 460 17.30 24.69 -2.96
C ALA A 460 16.24 25.25 -3.95
N GLU A 461 16.03 26.56 -3.95
CA GLU A 461 15.06 27.27 -4.80
C GLU A 461 15.37 27.21 -6.30
N SER A 462 16.49 26.60 -6.70
CA SER A 462 16.88 26.46 -8.11
C SER A 462 16.40 25.15 -8.74
N LEU A 463 15.53 24.39 -8.05
CA LEU A 463 15.00 23.13 -8.49
C LEU A 463 14.26 23.25 -9.84
N VAL A 464 14.49 22.30 -10.72
CA VAL A 464 13.75 22.13 -11.99
C VAL A 464 13.24 20.67 -12.12
N ALA A 465 12.27 20.45 -13.01
CA ALA A 465 11.60 19.15 -13.13
C ALA A 465 12.56 17.97 -13.41
N THR A 466 13.65 18.19 -14.14
CA THR A 466 14.66 17.14 -14.41
C THR A 466 15.44 16.72 -13.17
N ASP A 467 15.53 17.56 -12.14
CA ASP A 467 16.18 17.17 -10.89
C ASP A 467 15.37 16.09 -10.18
N LEU A 468 14.02 16.20 -10.19
CA LEU A 468 13.15 15.18 -9.62
C LEU A 468 13.41 13.81 -10.26
N ILE A 469 13.50 13.77 -11.59
CA ILE A 469 13.78 12.53 -12.35
C ILE A 469 15.09 11.87 -11.88
N GLY A 470 16.11 12.68 -11.58
CA GLY A 470 17.37 12.21 -11.05
C GLY A 470 17.27 11.58 -9.66
N TRP A 471 16.36 12.07 -8.81
CA TRP A 471 16.19 11.62 -7.44
C TRP A 471 15.10 10.55 -7.26
N LEU A 472 14.31 10.22 -8.29
CA LEU A 472 13.27 9.17 -8.19
C LEU A 472 13.83 7.82 -7.69
N PRO A 473 14.99 7.31 -8.15
CA PRO A 473 15.51 6.04 -7.65
C PRO A 473 15.80 6.03 -6.14
N GLU A 474 16.33 7.14 -5.60
CA GLU A 474 16.57 7.28 -4.16
C GLU A 474 15.26 7.43 -3.38
N ALA A 475 14.29 8.13 -3.97
CA ALA A 475 12.97 8.32 -3.36
C ALA A 475 12.18 7.02 -3.23
N ILE A 476 12.40 6.05 -4.10
CA ILE A 476 11.78 4.71 -4.06
C ILE A 476 12.44 3.85 -2.97
N THR A 477 13.73 4.02 -2.71
CA THR A 477 14.48 3.18 -1.78
C THR A 477 14.04 3.48 -0.33
N THR A 478 13.54 2.47 0.37
CA THR A 478 13.32 2.56 1.82
C THR A 478 14.67 2.36 2.50
N ASN A 479 15.16 3.37 3.21
CA ASN A 479 16.24 3.13 4.18
C ASN A 479 15.63 2.36 5.35
N GLU A 480 15.86 1.04 5.42
CA GLU A 480 15.54 0.20 6.59
C GLU A 480 16.27 0.66 7.86
#